data_f52c8a48eb987ae3f1037b860ee987d8
#
_entry.id   f52c8a48eb987ae3f1037b860ee987d8
#
_cell.length_a   1.000
_cell.length_b   1.000
_cell.length_c   1.000
_cell.angle_alpha   90.00
_cell.angle_beta   90.00
_cell.angle_gamma   90.00
#
_symmetry.space_group_name_H-M   'P 1'
#
loop_
_entity.id
_entity.type
_entity.pdbx_description
1 polymer ?
#
loop_
_entity_poly.entity_id
_entity_poly.type
_entity_poly.pdbx_seq_one_letter_code
_entity_poly.pdbx_strand_id
1 'polypeptide(L)'
;MPSCSPGCGGSDDGDSTRQDVASLHSDVPSGKASASTAPDTDADRPQLRLDSSDAERDHYWHIYATCLKDHGHKMLPQRGPDSIDDTDQSPTAKAATKACAGKLPLQPPELERSTNPHYDDDYRAYVKCLNRKGLKVTALPDNSGWTYDGQTTMSEARQTEVDKSCTMEAFGGKTR
;
A
#
# COMPACT_ATOMS: atom_id res chain seq x y z
N MET A 1 -55.96 -22.94 0.35
CA MET A 1 -56.65 -24.00 -0.43
C MET A 1 -57.03 -23.39 -1.75
N PRO A 2 -56.91 -24.07 -2.88
CA PRO A 2 -56.25 -25.33 -3.21
C PRO A 2 -55.04 -25.10 -4.15
N SER A 3 -54.06 -25.92 -4.13
CA SER A 3 -53.78 -27.20 -4.83
C SER A 3 -53.89 -27.15 -6.35
N CYS A 4 -52.76 -27.44 -7.02
CA CYS A 4 -52.60 -28.59 -7.91
C CYS A 4 -51.23 -28.59 -8.60
N SER A 5 -50.43 -29.61 -8.37
CA SER A 5 -49.48 -30.28 -9.28
C SER A 5 -50.27 -31.18 -10.21
N PRO A 6 -49.69 -31.96 -11.13
CA PRO A 6 -48.36 -32.14 -11.72
C PRO A 6 -48.41 -32.30 -13.25
N GLY A 7 -47.25 -32.47 -13.87
CA GLY A 7 -47.20 -32.95 -15.26
C GLY A 7 -45.78 -33.42 -15.62
N CYS A 8 -45.66 -34.74 -15.64
CA CYS A 8 -44.51 -35.51 -16.13
C CYS A 8 -44.38 -35.46 -17.64
N GLY A 9 -43.15 -35.74 -18.12
CA GLY A 9 -43.03 -36.57 -19.31
C GLY A 9 -42.03 -36.06 -20.34
N GLY A 10 -41.05 -36.93 -20.63
CA GLY A 10 -40.46 -37.05 -21.95
C GLY A 10 -38.95 -37.08 -21.99
N SER A 11 -38.42 -38.27 -21.95
CA SER A 11 -37.07 -38.66 -22.39
C SER A 11 -36.94 -38.40 -23.90
N ASP A 12 -35.72 -38.06 -24.34
CA ASP A 12 -35.00 -38.87 -25.33
C ASP A 12 -33.64 -38.26 -25.70
N ASP A 13 -32.67 -39.07 -25.54
CA ASP A 13 -31.45 -39.40 -26.31
C ASP A 13 -30.88 -38.40 -27.30
N GLY A 14 -29.56 -38.27 -27.19
CA GLY A 14 -28.79 -37.98 -28.39
C GLY A 14 -27.50 -37.24 -28.17
N ASP A 15 -26.49 -38.04 -28.04
CA ASP A 15 -25.20 -37.92 -28.67
C ASP A 15 -24.08 -37.06 -28.05
N SER A 16 -23.06 -37.85 -27.81
CA SER A 16 -21.68 -37.55 -27.48
C SER A 16 -21.03 -36.55 -28.42
N THR A 17 -20.38 -35.57 -27.85
CA THR A 17 -19.05 -35.19 -28.33
C THR A 17 -18.20 -34.74 -27.12
N ARG A 18 -17.39 -35.68 -26.67
CA ARG A 18 -16.24 -35.43 -25.84
C ARG A 18 -15.28 -34.55 -26.65
N GLN A 19 -15.04 -33.33 -26.19
CA GLN A 19 -13.84 -32.62 -26.59
C GLN A 19 -12.82 -32.79 -25.49
N ASP A 20 -11.90 -33.71 -25.73
CA ASP A 20 -10.65 -33.86 -24.99
C ASP A 20 -9.86 -32.57 -25.07
N VAL A 21 -9.77 -31.86 -23.99
CA VAL A 21 -8.76 -30.81 -23.82
C VAL A 21 -7.44 -31.49 -23.47
N ALA A 22 -6.57 -31.56 -24.43
CA ALA A 22 -5.23 -32.11 -24.31
C ALA A 22 -4.47 -31.32 -23.24
N SER A 23 -4.19 -31.97 -22.10
CA SER A 23 -3.19 -31.52 -21.13
C SER A 23 -1.81 -31.66 -21.76
N LEU A 24 -1.21 -30.54 -22.12
CA LEU A 24 0.20 -30.48 -22.46
C LEU A 24 1.02 -30.60 -21.19
N HIS A 25 1.44 -31.80 -20.87
CA HIS A 25 2.57 -32.01 -19.98
C HIS A 25 3.83 -31.57 -20.72
N SER A 26 4.34 -30.41 -20.41
CA SER A 26 5.70 -30.03 -20.81
C SER A 26 6.65 -30.52 -19.74
N ASP A 27 7.36 -31.59 -20.03
CA ASP A 27 8.56 -31.98 -19.34
C ASP A 27 9.61 -30.89 -19.55
N VAL A 28 9.94 -30.17 -18.47
CA VAL A 28 11.04 -29.21 -18.46
C VAL A 28 12.24 -29.91 -17.83
N PRO A 29 13.37 -30.02 -18.54
CA PRO A 29 14.57 -30.59 -17.96
C PRO A 29 15.13 -29.69 -16.87
N SER A 30 15.45 -30.30 -15.73
CA SER A 30 16.18 -29.72 -14.61
C SER A 30 17.48 -29.07 -15.08
N GLY A 31 17.44 -27.77 -15.25
CA GLY A 31 18.61 -26.89 -15.35
C GLY A 31 18.85 -26.20 -14.01
N LYS A 32 19.82 -26.69 -13.27
CA LYS A 32 20.34 -26.07 -12.06
C LYS A 32 20.98 -24.74 -12.43
N ALA A 33 20.24 -23.65 -12.31
CA ALA A 33 20.80 -22.31 -12.25
C ALA A 33 20.62 -21.81 -10.81
N SER A 34 21.71 -21.91 -10.04
CA SER A 34 21.84 -21.27 -8.75
C SER A 34 21.96 -19.76 -9.00
N ALA A 35 20.84 -19.10 -9.20
CA ALA A 35 20.75 -17.67 -9.02
C ALA A 35 20.55 -17.45 -7.52
N SER A 36 21.61 -16.98 -6.86
CA SER A 36 21.53 -16.40 -5.52
C SER A 36 20.73 -15.09 -5.64
N THR A 37 19.42 -15.21 -5.72
CA THR A 37 18.50 -14.11 -5.51
C THR A 37 18.52 -13.86 -4.00
N ALA A 38 19.09 -12.74 -3.59
CA ALA A 38 18.75 -12.17 -2.30
C ALA A 38 17.21 -12.20 -2.20
N PRO A 39 16.63 -12.63 -1.06
CA PRO A 39 15.18 -12.65 -0.93
C PRO A 39 14.68 -11.24 -1.23
N ASP A 40 13.74 -11.15 -2.15
CA ASP A 40 13.02 -9.92 -2.45
C ASP A 40 12.22 -9.60 -1.18
N THR A 41 12.84 -8.84 -0.29
CA THR A 41 12.30 -8.56 1.07
C THR A 41 11.00 -7.78 1.01
N ASP A 42 10.62 -7.29 -0.16
CA ASP A 42 9.42 -6.50 -0.39
C ASP A 42 8.23 -7.33 -0.91
N ALA A 43 8.48 -8.55 -1.45
CA ALA A 43 7.43 -9.37 -2.07
C ALA A 43 6.28 -9.75 -1.12
N ASP A 44 6.57 -9.90 0.17
CA ASP A 44 5.58 -10.29 1.19
C ASP A 44 5.10 -9.11 2.04
N ARG A 45 5.53 -7.88 1.74
CA ARG A 45 5.13 -6.69 2.49
C ARG A 45 3.74 -6.22 2.07
N PRO A 46 2.89 -5.77 3.04
CA PRO A 46 1.62 -5.17 2.69
C PRO A 46 1.81 -3.93 1.82
N GLN A 47 1.16 -3.88 0.66
CA GLN A 47 1.19 -2.73 -0.22
C GLN A 47 0.02 -1.80 0.08
N LEU A 48 0.30 -0.59 0.55
CA LEU A 48 -0.70 0.45 0.66
C LEU A 48 -1.07 0.99 -0.72
N ARG A 49 -2.32 1.38 -0.83
CA ARG A 49 -2.85 2.08 -2.00
C ARG A 49 -3.03 3.55 -1.68
N LEU A 50 -3.07 4.38 -2.69
CA LEU A 50 -3.29 5.81 -2.53
C LEU A 50 -4.65 6.11 -1.85
N ASP A 51 -5.67 5.28 -2.11
CA ASP A 51 -7.00 5.35 -1.52
C ASP A 51 -7.18 4.49 -0.24
N SER A 52 -6.11 3.90 0.29
CA SER A 52 -6.17 3.15 1.55
C SER A 52 -6.74 4.01 2.67
N SER A 53 -7.70 3.45 3.41
CA SER A 53 -8.32 4.11 4.55
C SER A 53 -7.33 4.32 5.70
N ASP A 54 -7.62 5.28 6.60
CA ASP A 54 -6.82 5.47 7.82
C ASP A 54 -6.81 4.19 8.64
N ALA A 55 -7.96 3.51 8.78
CA ALA A 55 -8.07 2.25 9.52
C ALA A 55 -7.19 1.13 8.92
N GLU A 56 -7.05 1.06 7.60
CA GLU A 56 -6.18 0.11 6.94
C GLU A 56 -4.71 0.43 7.18
N ARG A 57 -4.32 1.70 7.08
CA ARG A 57 -2.96 2.16 7.40
C ARG A 57 -2.61 1.90 8.86
N ASP A 58 -3.51 2.24 9.77
CA ASP A 58 -3.34 2.01 11.21
C ASP A 58 -3.21 0.52 11.53
N HIS A 59 -3.98 -0.34 10.86
CA HIS A 59 -3.91 -1.79 11.03
C HIS A 59 -2.52 -2.34 10.67
N TYR A 60 -1.97 -1.98 9.51
CA TYR A 60 -0.63 -2.45 9.12
C TYR A 60 0.46 -1.84 9.99
N TRP A 61 0.31 -0.57 10.38
CA TRP A 61 1.24 0.07 11.29
C TRP A 61 1.25 -0.61 12.67
N HIS A 62 0.08 -0.95 13.19
CA HIS A 62 -0.06 -1.68 14.45
C HIS A 62 0.66 -3.04 14.41
N ILE A 63 0.50 -3.80 13.33
CA ILE A 63 1.18 -5.08 13.14
C ILE A 63 2.71 -4.89 13.15
N TYR A 64 3.22 -3.88 12.46
CA TYR A 64 4.64 -3.57 12.42
C TYR A 64 5.16 -3.11 13.79
N ALA A 65 4.49 -2.17 14.44
CA ALA A 65 4.86 -1.65 15.76
C ALA A 65 4.85 -2.74 16.84
N THR A 66 3.85 -3.62 16.81
CA THR A 66 3.78 -4.80 17.70
C THR A 66 4.98 -5.71 17.50
N CYS A 67 5.33 -6.03 16.27
CA CYS A 67 6.53 -6.82 15.98
C CYS A 67 7.80 -6.16 16.53
N LEU A 68 7.99 -4.87 16.30
CA LEU A 68 9.15 -4.14 16.82
C LEU A 68 9.23 -4.19 18.35
N LYS A 69 8.10 -4.01 19.02
CA LYS A 69 7.99 -4.10 20.48
C LYS A 69 8.37 -5.50 20.98
N ASP A 70 7.87 -6.54 20.34
CA ASP A 70 8.14 -7.94 20.70
C ASP A 70 9.62 -8.30 20.52
N HIS A 71 10.30 -7.63 19.59
CA HIS A 71 11.74 -7.75 19.36
C HIS A 71 12.58 -6.74 20.18
N GLY A 72 11.98 -6.05 21.14
CA GLY A 72 12.68 -5.19 22.09
C GLY A 72 13.05 -3.81 21.58
N HIS A 73 12.41 -3.34 20.50
CA HIS A 73 12.53 -1.95 20.08
C HIS A 73 11.89 -1.02 21.11
N LYS A 74 12.52 0.13 21.35
CA LYS A 74 12.00 1.11 22.29
C LYS A 74 10.72 1.76 21.76
N MET A 75 9.70 1.78 22.63
CA MET A 75 8.41 2.38 22.35
C MET A 75 8.23 3.70 23.10
N LEU A 76 7.39 4.59 22.57
CA LEU A 76 7.04 5.89 23.16
C LEU A 76 5.54 5.95 23.49
N PRO A 77 5.07 5.17 24.49
CA PRO A 77 3.63 5.02 24.78
C PRO A 77 2.93 6.33 25.13
N GLN A 78 3.67 7.36 25.56
CA GLN A 78 3.13 8.71 25.81
C GLN A 78 2.68 9.43 24.52
N ARG A 79 3.13 8.96 23.35
CA ARG A 79 2.74 9.51 22.03
C ARG A 79 1.64 8.67 21.35
N GLY A 80 1.37 7.48 21.89
CA GLY A 80 0.37 6.54 21.36
C GLY A 80 0.85 5.09 21.49
N PRO A 81 -0.07 4.12 21.42
CA PRO A 81 0.23 2.70 21.67
C PRO A 81 1.25 2.11 20.66
N ASP A 82 1.25 2.61 19.44
CA ASP A 82 2.08 2.12 18.35
C ASP A 82 3.22 3.08 17.99
N SER A 83 3.52 4.02 18.90
CA SER A 83 4.61 4.98 18.68
C SER A 83 5.95 4.34 19.02
N ILE A 84 6.82 4.26 18.02
CA ILE A 84 8.19 3.78 18.14
C ILE A 84 9.16 4.94 18.40
N ASP A 85 10.29 4.64 19.03
CA ASP A 85 11.41 5.58 19.17
C ASP A 85 12.34 5.43 17.95
N ASP A 86 12.06 6.16 16.89
CA ASP A 86 12.84 6.17 15.65
C ASP A 86 14.26 6.74 15.83
N THR A 87 14.56 7.34 16.98
CA THR A 87 15.90 7.79 17.34
C THR A 87 16.75 6.69 17.99
N ASP A 88 16.14 5.55 18.34
CA ASP A 88 16.86 4.43 18.95
C ASP A 88 17.73 3.70 17.90
N GLN A 89 19.02 3.95 17.96
CA GLN A 89 20.05 3.32 17.11
C GLN A 89 20.76 2.14 17.78
N SER A 90 20.20 1.61 18.86
CA SER A 90 20.77 0.45 19.58
C SER A 90 20.89 -0.79 18.68
N PRO A 91 21.80 -1.72 18.97
CA PRO A 91 21.88 -2.99 18.27
C PRO A 91 20.55 -3.77 18.30
N THR A 92 19.82 -3.68 19.42
CA THR A 92 18.51 -4.32 19.59
C THR A 92 17.47 -3.70 18.65
N ALA A 93 17.40 -2.35 18.56
CA ALA A 93 16.48 -1.67 17.64
C ALA A 93 16.77 -2.04 16.17
N LYS A 94 18.04 -2.05 15.78
CA LYS A 94 18.45 -2.45 14.42
C LYS A 94 18.10 -3.91 14.11
N ALA A 95 18.29 -4.81 15.07
CA ALA A 95 17.91 -6.21 14.93
C ALA A 95 16.38 -6.38 14.81
N ALA A 96 15.61 -5.65 15.64
CA ALA A 96 14.16 -5.64 15.59
C ALA A 96 13.65 -5.14 14.22
N THR A 97 14.17 -4.00 13.73
CA THR A 97 13.82 -3.45 12.42
C THR A 97 14.08 -4.46 11.30
N LYS A 98 15.23 -5.13 11.35
CA LYS A 98 15.55 -6.18 10.35
C LYS A 98 14.59 -7.37 10.45
N ALA A 99 14.28 -7.84 11.66
CA ALA A 99 13.37 -8.98 11.87
C ALA A 99 11.93 -8.66 11.43
N CYS A 100 11.50 -7.40 11.58
CA CYS A 100 10.15 -6.96 11.27
C CYS A 100 9.98 -6.34 9.88
N ALA A 101 11.04 -6.28 9.07
CA ALA A 101 11.03 -5.62 7.76
C ALA A 101 9.88 -6.06 6.85
N GLY A 102 9.56 -7.36 6.81
CA GLY A 102 8.45 -7.88 6.02
C GLY A 102 7.04 -7.47 6.49
N LYS A 103 6.92 -6.83 7.66
CA LYS A 103 5.65 -6.32 8.19
C LYS A 103 5.46 -4.82 7.97
N LEU A 104 6.53 -4.10 7.62
CA LEU A 104 6.46 -2.68 7.31
C LEU A 104 5.72 -2.48 5.99
N PRO A 105 4.56 -1.80 5.98
CA PRO A 105 3.83 -1.60 4.74
C PRO A 105 4.64 -0.77 3.73
N LEU A 106 4.51 -1.15 2.46
CA LEU A 106 5.02 -0.35 1.34
C LEU A 106 4.10 0.86 1.12
N GLN A 107 4.71 2.01 0.82
CA GLN A 107 3.95 3.19 0.45
C GLN A 107 3.26 2.99 -0.91
N PRO A 108 2.17 3.73 -1.19
CA PRO A 108 1.56 3.72 -2.50
C PRO A 108 2.61 3.99 -3.59
N PRO A 109 2.68 3.17 -4.65
CA PRO A 109 3.71 3.31 -5.69
C PRO A 109 3.66 4.66 -6.40
N GLU A 110 2.50 5.32 -6.41
CA GLU A 110 2.34 6.66 -6.95
C GLU A 110 3.10 7.72 -6.16
N LEU A 111 3.31 7.49 -4.86
CA LEU A 111 4.03 8.41 -3.96
C LEU A 111 5.53 8.12 -3.87
N GLU A 112 6.00 7.09 -4.56
CA GLU A 112 7.40 6.70 -4.57
C GLU A 112 8.08 7.13 -5.88
N ARG A 113 9.15 7.93 -5.77
CA ARG A 113 9.89 8.41 -6.95
C ARG A 113 10.50 7.27 -7.78
N SER A 114 10.84 6.16 -7.14
CA SER A 114 11.43 4.99 -7.80
C SER A 114 10.44 4.24 -8.68
N THR A 115 9.14 4.34 -8.38
CA THR A 115 8.05 3.63 -9.08
C THR A 115 7.15 4.55 -9.90
N ASN A 116 7.15 5.87 -9.61
CA ASN A 116 6.38 6.86 -10.34
C ASN A 116 7.29 7.70 -11.27
N PRO A 117 7.32 7.45 -12.57
CA PRO A 117 8.12 8.23 -13.52
C PRO A 117 7.67 9.68 -13.66
N HIS A 118 6.47 10.02 -13.20
CA HIS A 118 5.89 11.37 -13.23
C HIS A 118 5.94 12.08 -11.87
N TYR A 119 6.63 11.50 -10.89
CA TYR A 119 6.64 11.99 -9.51
C TYR A 119 6.84 13.49 -9.39
N ASP A 120 7.83 14.06 -10.10
CA ASP A 120 8.15 15.49 -9.98
C ASP A 120 7.06 16.41 -10.56
N ASP A 121 6.33 15.96 -11.57
CA ASP A 121 5.19 16.70 -12.14
C ASP A 121 3.99 16.61 -11.20
N ASP A 122 3.71 15.43 -10.68
CA ASP A 122 2.62 15.18 -9.74
C ASP A 122 2.87 15.92 -8.43
N TYR A 123 4.12 15.93 -7.95
CA TYR A 123 4.50 16.67 -6.75
C TYR A 123 4.31 18.19 -6.93
N ARG A 124 4.67 18.76 -8.08
CA ARG A 124 4.40 20.18 -8.39
C ARG A 124 2.90 20.46 -8.44
N ALA A 125 2.10 19.55 -9.00
CA ALA A 125 0.65 19.66 -9.00
C ALA A 125 0.06 19.61 -7.59
N TYR A 126 0.59 18.72 -6.73
CA TYR A 126 0.23 18.61 -5.33
C TYR A 126 0.49 19.92 -4.56
N VAL A 127 1.69 20.47 -4.62
CA VAL A 127 2.03 21.75 -3.96
C VAL A 127 1.17 22.90 -4.47
N LYS A 128 0.89 22.93 -5.77
CA LYS A 128 -0.05 23.92 -6.37
C LYS A 128 -1.47 23.74 -5.81
N CYS A 129 -1.92 22.51 -5.61
CA CYS A 129 -3.22 22.22 -5.00
C CYS A 129 -3.28 22.71 -3.55
N LEU A 130 -2.26 22.41 -2.73
CA LEU A 130 -2.17 22.88 -1.34
C LEU A 130 -2.33 24.40 -1.26
N ASN A 131 -1.55 25.11 -2.06
CA ASN A 131 -1.56 26.56 -2.12
C ASN A 131 -2.92 27.12 -2.57
N ARG A 132 -3.58 26.49 -3.55
CA ARG A 132 -4.91 26.84 -4.03
C ARG A 132 -5.97 26.65 -2.95
N LYS A 133 -5.83 25.61 -2.11
CA LYS A 133 -6.75 25.32 -1.01
C LYS A 133 -6.43 26.09 0.28
N GLY A 134 -5.45 26.98 0.24
CA GLY A 134 -5.14 27.92 1.32
C GLY A 134 -4.04 27.47 2.28
N LEU A 135 -3.47 26.29 2.09
CA LEU A 135 -2.28 25.86 2.81
C LEU A 135 -1.04 26.38 2.08
N LYS A 136 -0.51 27.52 2.57
CA LYS A 136 0.60 28.22 1.91
C LYS A 136 1.93 27.52 2.19
N VAL A 137 2.50 26.93 1.15
CA VAL A 137 3.73 26.13 1.24
C VAL A 137 4.62 26.33 0.01
N THR A 138 5.91 26.17 0.22
CA THR A 138 6.93 26.13 -0.86
C THR A 138 7.59 24.76 -0.88
N ALA A 139 7.68 24.15 -2.08
CA ALA A 139 8.39 22.89 -2.27
C ALA A 139 9.89 23.05 -1.97
N LEU A 140 10.49 22.01 -1.39
CA LEU A 140 11.94 21.89 -1.31
C LEU A 140 12.54 21.71 -2.72
N PRO A 141 13.79 22.14 -2.95
CA PRO A 141 14.40 22.16 -4.30
C PRO A 141 14.42 20.78 -4.99
N ASP A 142 14.48 19.72 -4.20
CA ASP A 142 14.54 18.33 -4.67
C ASP A 142 13.17 17.64 -4.68
N ASN A 143 12.09 18.38 -4.40
CA ASN A 143 10.73 17.85 -4.22
C ASN A 143 10.63 16.74 -3.18
N SER A 144 11.53 16.69 -2.19
CA SER A 144 11.47 15.72 -1.07
C SER A 144 10.47 16.09 0.02
N GLY A 145 9.93 17.30 -0.05
CA GLY A 145 8.99 17.84 0.92
C GLY A 145 8.67 19.30 0.60
N TRP A 146 7.98 19.93 1.53
CA TRP A 146 7.66 21.35 1.47
C TRP A 146 7.81 22.01 2.85
N THR A 147 7.89 23.33 2.87
CA THR A 147 7.89 24.13 4.09
C THR A 147 6.75 25.15 4.05
N TYR A 148 6.29 25.57 5.23
CA TYR A 148 5.27 26.63 5.30
C TYR A 148 5.85 27.99 4.87
N ASP A 149 5.05 28.74 4.11
CA ASP A 149 5.32 30.13 3.77
C ASP A 149 4.81 31.05 4.90
N GLY A 150 5.30 30.85 6.12
CA GLY A 150 4.89 31.58 7.30
C GLY A 150 3.94 30.77 8.21
N GLN A 151 3.20 31.48 9.08
CA GLN A 151 2.27 30.82 10.00
C GLN A 151 0.96 30.45 9.28
N THR A 152 0.49 29.25 9.51
CA THR A 152 -0.83 28.82 9.06
C THR A 152 -1.88 29.07 10.15
N THR A 153 -3.05 29.54 9.75
CA THR A 153 -4.24 29.65 10.61
C THR A 153 -5.18 28.47 10.44
N MET A 154 -4.84 27.54 9.54
CA MET A 154 -5.64 26.36 9.26
C MET A 154 -5.50 25.34 10.40
N SER A 155 -6.62 24.80 10.90
CA SER A 155 -6.60 23.73 11.91
C SER A 155 -5.96 22.46 11.36
N GLU A 156 -5.37 21.63 12.23
CA GLU A 156 -4.73 20.36 11.82
C GLU A 156 -5.70 19.44 11.06
N ALA A 157 -6.95 19.32 11.55
CA ALA A 157 -7.96 18.51 10.87
C ALA A 157 -8.20 19.00 9.43
N ARG A 158 -8.25 20.31 9.22
CA ARG A 158 -8.43 20.90 7.89
C ARG A 158 -7.17 20.73 7.02
N GLN A 159 -5.98 20.84 7.61
CA GLN A 159 -4.73 20.57 6.89
C GLN A 159 -4.70 19.12 6.39
N THR A 160 -5.05 18.15 7.24
CA THR A 160 -5.12 16.73 6.89
C THR A 160 -6.11 16.48 5.76
N GLU A 161 -7.28 17.11 5.81
CA GLU A 161 -8.29 16.99 4.74
C GLU A 161 -7.78 17.56 3.41
N VAL A 162 -7.16 18.75 3.46
CA VAL A 162 -6.57 19.40 2.28
C VAL A 162 -5.45 18.55 1.71
N ASP A 163 -4.57 18.02 2.57
CA ASP A 163 -3.47 17.14 2.18
C ASP A 163 -3.97 15.90 1.45
N LYS A 164 -4.87 15.13 2.07
CA LYS A 164 -5.48 13.94 1.45
C LYS A 164 -6.13 14.26 0.10
N SER A 165 -6.90 15.33 0.05
CA SER A 165 -7.58 15.74 -1.18
C SER A 165 -6.60 16.13 -2.28
N CYS A 166 -5.52 16.85 -1.94
CA CYS A 166 -4.49 17.25 -2.91
C CYS A 166 -3.61 16.08 -3.35
N THR A 167 -3.33 15.14 -2.45
CA THR A 167 -2.65 13.90 -2.78
C THR A 167 -3.45 13.09 -3.80
N MET A 168 -4.74 12.89 -3.56
CA MET A 168 -5.61 12.20 -4.50
C MET A 168 -5.75 12.95 -5.84
N GLU A 169 -5.82 14.29 -5.83
CA GLU A 169 -5.93 15.09 -7.04
C GLU A 169 -4.66 15.00 -7.91
N ALA A 170 -3.48 15.00 -7.28
CA ALA A 170 -2.21 15.05 -7.97
C ALA A 170 -1.69 13.68 -8.39
N PHE A 171 -1.76 12.71 -7.51
CA PHE A 171 -1.18 11.37 -7.68
C PHE A 171 -2.22 10.30 -8.02
N GLY A 172 -3.51 10.55 -7.79
CA GLY A 172 -4.61 9.57 -7.93
C GLY A 172 -4.98 9.18 -9.36
N GLY A 173 -4.06 9.36 -10.28
CA GLY A 173 -4.15 8.80 -11.62
C GLY A 173 -5.21 9.48 -12.49
N LYS A 174 -4.77 10.38 -13.32
CA LYS A 174 -5.27 10.39 -14.68
C LYS A 174 -4.63 9.17 -15.33
N THR A 175 -5.41 8.11 -15.53
CA THR A 175 -5.05 7.06 -16.51
C THR A 175 -4.64 7.79 -17.79
N ARG A 176 -3.34 7.92 -17.98
CA ARG A 176 -2.74 8.49 -19.17
C ARG A 176 -2.31 7.37 -20.11
#